data_3e72a7afd7bcddf80a4915522207c506
#
_entry.id   3e72a7afd7bcddf80a4915522207c506
#
_cell.length_a   1.000
_cell.length_b   1.000
_cell.length_c   1.000
_cell.angle_alpha   90.00
_cell.angle_beta   90.00
_cell.angle_gamma   90.00
#
_symmetry.space_group_name_H-M   'P 1'
#
loop_
_entity.id
_entity.type
_entity.pdbx_description
1 polymer ?
#
loop_
_entity_poly.entity_id
_entity_poly.type
_entity_poly.pdbx_seq_one_letter_code
_entity_poly.pdbx_strand_id
1 'polypeptide(L)'
;VRDVLKRAGAGAAAALAWAGLTAVLVTALTGCSGGTLDIGDIGGKPLTPKEAILVTPDDGAKGVKADGKVEVRVPGGRLERVRMMKTEDAQPEEVPGRISADGLTWTPSAGSLQLAALYTVDTVALDGHGRRQARHTTFTTYVPEHRFIGYFKPENRSTVGVGMIVSFNFNQAIKDRAAVERAIRITSQPPVDVRGHWFGKDRLDFRPERYWAPGTKVTVDMHLRDVVAAPGVYGIQDKTVGFTVGRAQESLVDAEAHTMEVRRGGELVSTLPISAGSPKNTTYNGKMVVTEMYDVTRMNSQTVGFGGEYDIPDVPHAIRLTNTGTFLHGNYWAPSSTFGNSNTSHGCVGLRDVKGGSSDTPAGWFFDRTLIGDVVEVVNSHDRQVAPDNGLSGWNLDWAKWKAGSAIS
;
A
#
# COMPACT_ATOMS: atom_id res chain seq x y z
N VAL A 1 26.08 -5.40 27.03
CA VAL A 1 25.90 -4.68 28.29
C VAL A 1 24.47 -4.91 28.71
N ARG A 2 24.32 -5.64 29.79
CA ARG A 2 23.06 -6.04 30.45
C ARG A 2 22.42 -4.83 31.13
N ASP A 3 21.11 -5.03 31.39
CA ASP A 3 20.23 -4.27 32.25
C ASP A 3 19.52 -3.06 31.65
N VAL A 4 18.29 -3.31 31.19
CA VAL A 4 17.05 -2.61 31.59
C VAL A 4 15.84 -3.47 31.18
N LEU A 5 15.47 -4.39 32.02
CA LEU A 5 14.13 -5.04 32.02
C LEU A 5 13.75 -5.26 33.47
N LYS A 6 12.89 -4.38 34.03
CA LYS A 6 11.95 -4.68 35.11
C LYS A 6 11.25 -3.39 35.57
N ARG A 7 10.01 -3.24 35.13
CA ARG A 7 8.93 -2.68 35.98
C ARG A 7 7.60 -3.00 35.30
N ALA A 8 7.02 -4.11 35.72
CA ALA A 8 5.60 -4.38 35.56
C ALA A 8 4.87 -3.48 36.56
N GLY A 9 3.96 -2.65 36.09
CA GLY A 9 3.01 -1.88 36.87
C GLY A 9 1.61 -2.40 36.57
N ALA A 10 1.01 -3.08 37.54
CA ALA A 10 -0.39 -3.47 37.55
C ALA A 10 -1.25 -2.21 37.57
N GLY A 11 -2.12 -2.04 36.60
CA GLY A 11 -3.14 -1.02 36.53
C GLY A 11 -4.53 -1.65 36.60
N ALA A 12 -5.25 -1.30 37.65
CA ALA A 12 -6.52 -1.83 38.07
C ALA A 12 -7.65 -1.67 37.08
N ALA A 13 -8.47 -2.71 36.96
CA ALA A 13 -9.76 -2.68 36.31
C ALA A 13 -10.74 -1.80 37.11
N ALA A 14 -11.21 -0.70 36.51
CA ALA A 14 -12.31 0.07 37.07
C ALA A 14 -13.62 -0.43 36.43
N ALA A 15 -14.35 -1.25 37.15
CA ALA A 15 -15.73 -1.58 36.84
C ALA A 15 -16.62 -0.40 37.24
N LEU A 16 -17.23 0.27 36.24
CA LEU A 16 -18.27 1.27 36.48
C LEU A 16 -19.63 0.55 36.53
N ALA A 17 -20.11 0.37 37.74
CA ALA A 17 -21.48 -0.04 38.01
C ALA A 17 -22.42 1.15 37.77
N TRP A 18 -23.36 1.01 36.81
CA TRP A 18 -24.49 1.93 36.71
C TRP A 18 -25.61 1.47 37.60
N ALA A 19 -25.84 2.22 38.68
CA ALA A 19 -26.99 2.06 39.56
C ALA A 19 -28.22 2.71 38.90
N GLY A 20 -29.25 1.92 38.67
CA GLY A 20 -30.52 2.38 38.20
C GLY A 20 -31.26 3.25 39.23
N LEU A 21 -31.87 4.33 38.76
CA LEU A 21 -32.84 5.09 39.50
C LEU A 21 -34.21 4.95 38.81
N THR A 22 -35.00 4.01 39.32
CA THR A 22 -36.43 3.89 39.01
C THR A 22 -37.22 4.82 39.94
N ALA A 23 -37.78 5.88 39.38
CA ALA A 23 -38.82 6.66 40.06
C ALA A 23 -40.17 6.31 39.48
N VAL A 24 -40.90 5.51 40.19
CA VAL A 24 -42.34 5.24 39.93
C VAL A 24 -43.13 6.40 40.54
N LEU A 25 -43.85 7.15 39.73
CA LEU A 25 -44.85 8.09 40.19
C LEU A 25 -46.24 7.55 39.73
N VAL A 26 -46.90 6.89 40.64
CA VAL A 26 -48.32 6.50 40.49
C VAL A 26 -49.18 7.67 41.01
N THR A 27 -49.88 8.34 40.10
CA THR A 27 -51.03 9.20 40.50
C THR A 27 -52.31 8.58 39.93
N ALA A 28 -53.08 8.00 40.83
CA ALA A 28 -54.43 7.63 40.56
C ALA A 28 -55.32 8.88 40.58
N LEU A 29 -56.07 9.09 39.52
CA LEU A 29 -57.25 9.98 39.52
C LEU A 29 -58.46 9.17 39.07
N THR A 30 -59.33 8.98 40.02
CA THR A 30 -60.65 8.39 39.91
C THR A 30 -61.64 9.37 39.25
N GLY A 31 -62.36 8.89 38.24
CA GLY A 31 -63.78 9.06 38.02
C GLY A 31 -64.33 10.37 37.48
N CYS A 32 -64.93 10.28 36.31
CA CYS A 32 -66.31 10.73 36.12
C CYS A 32 -66.84 10.08 34.84
N SER A 33 -67.93 9.38 35.01
CA SER A 33 -68.82 8.81 33.98
C SER A 33 -69.57 9.90 33.26
N GLY A 34 -69.73 9.79 31.94
CA GLY A 34 -70.62 10.61 31.17
C GLY A 34 -70.44 10.51 29.65
N GLY A 35 -71.39 9.81 29.00
CA GLY A 35 -71.80 10.07 27.63
C GLY A 35 -71.01 9.31 26.55
N THR A 36 -71.55 8.16 26.15
CA THR A 36 -71.23 7.50 24.87
C THR A 36 -71.80 8.34 23.72
N LEU A 37 -70.90 9.01 23.00
CA LEU A 37 -71.12 9.36 21.58
C LEU A 37 -70.24 8.40 20.78
N ASP A 38 -70.95 7.46 20.15
CA ASP A 38 -70.39 6.52 19.18
C ASP A 38 -70.00 7.32 17.90
N ILE A 39 -68.82 7.90 17.90
CA ILE A 39 -68.21 8.42 16.66
C ILE A 39 -67.42 7.26 16.09
N GLY A 40 -67.93 6.69 15.00
CA GLY A 40 -67.33 5.57 14.29
C GLY A 40 -65.83 5.71 14.17
N ASP A 41 -65.12 4.70 14.62
CA ASP A 41 -63.69 4.52 14.54
C ASP A 41 -63.24 4.47 13.06
N ILE A 42 -62.96 5.66 12.46
CA ILE A 42 -62.30 5.78 11.15
C ILE A 42 -60.82 5.97 11.37
N GLY A 43 -60.27 5.49 12.45
CA GLY A 43 -58.83 5.57 12.74
C GLY A 43 -58.21 4.19 12.78
N GLY A 44 -57.60 3.75 11.69
CA GLY A 44 -56.75 2.56 11.72
C GLY A 44 -55.74 2.64 12.86
N LYS A 45 -55.45 1.51 13.51
CA LYS A 45 -54.49 1.38 14.61
C LYS A 45 -53.19 2.14 14.26
N PRO A 46 -52.66 3.01 15.17
CA PRO A 46 -51.42 3.73 14.90
C PRO A 46 -50.33 2.77 14.49
N LEU A 47 -49.69 3.03 13.36
CA LEU A 47 -48.50 2.28 12.94
C LEU A 47 -47.37 2.46 13.97
N THR A 48 -46.70 1.37 14.29
CA THR A 48 -45.46 1.44 15.07
C THR A 48 -44.36 2.13 14.21
N PRO A 49 -43.34 2.72 14.80
CA PRO A 49 -42.22 3.31 14.04
C PRO A 49 -41.59 2.33 13.06
N LYS A 50 -41.58 1.03 13.37
CA LYS A 50 -41.08 -0.05 12.50
C LYS A 50 -41.95 -0.27 11.27
N GLU A 51 -43.25 -0.11 11.40
CA GLU A 51 -44.22 -0.24 10.29
C GLU A 51 -44.27 1.03 9.44
N ALA A 52 -44.09 2.20 10.05
CA ALA A 52 -44.12 3.50 9.39
C ALA A 52 -42.83 3.81 8.62
N ILE A 53 -41.70 3.31 9.08
CA ILE A 53 -40.36 3.57 8.50
C ILE A 53 -39.67 2.22 8.27
N LEU A 54 -39.49 1.87 7.02
CA LEU A 54 -38.79 0.65 6.60
C LEU A 54 -37.32 0.99 6.34
N VAL A 55 -36.41 0.26 6.94
CA VAL A 55 -34.95 0.44 6.76
C VAL A 55 -34.36 -0.88 6.31
N THR A 56 -33.59 -0.83 5.27
CA THR A 56 -32.77 -1.94 4.77
C THR A 56 -31.29 -1.50 4.88
N PRO A 57 -30.37 -2.29 5.49
CA PRO A 57 -30.60 -3.58 6.16
C PRO A 57 -31.47 -3.45 7.42
N ASP A 58 -32.00 -4.58 7.89
CA ASP A 58 -32.78 -4.61 9.15
C ASP A 58 -31.95 -4.21 10.36
N ASP A 59 -32.63 -3.73 11.39
CA ASP A 59 -31.98 -3.38 12.66
C ASP A 59 -31.30 -4.61 13.28
N GLY A 60 -30.04 -4.41 13.70
CA GLY A 60 -29.18 -5.46 14.24
C GLY A 60 -28.58 -6.41 13.20
N ALA A 61 -28.76 -6.16 11.89
CA ALA A 61 -28.16 -6.97 10.84
C ALA A 61 -26.63 -7.01 10.95
N LYS A 62 -26.05 -8.20 10.74
CA LYS A 62 -24.60 -8.43 10.82
C LYS A 62 -24.07 -8.99 9.50
N GLY A 63 -22.79 -8.72 9.22
CA GLY A 63 -22.12 -9.26 8.05
C GLY A 63 -22.66 -8.74 6.73
N VAL A 64 -23.24 -7.53 6.70
CA VAL A 64 -23.73 -6.90 5.48
C VAL A 64 -22.59 -6.74 4.49
N LYS A 65 -22.80 -7.16 3.24
CA LYS A 65 -21.76 -7.08 2.20
C LYS A 65 -21.47 -5.61 1.82
N ALA A 66 -20.30 -5.35 1.25
CA ALA A 66 -19.94 -4.00 0.79
C ALA A 66 -20.89 -3.44 -0.27
N ASP A 67 -21.43 -4.29 -1.14
CA ASP A 67 -22.42 -3.97 -2.17
C ASP A 67 -23.88 -4.10 -1.67
N GLY A 68 -24.06 -4.30 -0.35
CA GLY A 68 -25.38 -4.44 0.27
C GLY A 68 -26.23 -3.19 0.08
N LYS A 69 -27.48 -3.39 -0.31
CA LYS A 69 -28.44 -2.27 -0.48
C LYS A 69 -28.70 -1.60 0.85
N VAL A 70 -28.59 -0.26 0.90
CA VAL A 70 -29.07 0.58 2.00
C VAL A 70 -30.19 1.47 1.49
N GLU A 71 -31.31 1.41 2.14
CA GLU A 71 -32.47 2.20 1.77
C GLU A 71 -33.35 2.48 3.01
N VAL A 72 -33.82 3.70 3.13
CA VAL A 72 -34.92 4.06 4.06
C VAL A 72 -36.13 4.39 3.24
N ARG A 73 -37.28 3.81 3.59
CA ARG A 73 -38.54 4.00 2.87
C ARG A 73 -39.70 4.22 3.83
N VAL A 74 -40.61 5.09 3.46
CA VAL A 74 -41.92 5.26 4.11
C VAL A 74 -43.04 4.84 3.15
N PRO A 75 -43.89 3.87 3.50
CA PRO A 75 -44.97 3.42 2.65
C PRO A 75 -46.07 4.47 2.43
N GLY A 76 -46.19 5.41 3.37
CA GLY A 76 -47.10 6.53 3.32
C GLY A 76 -46.58 7.68 4.15
N GLY A 77 -46.89 8.93 3.76
CA GLY A 77 -46.35 10.11 4.39
C GLY A 77 -45.07 10.63 3.72
N ARG A 78 -44.09 11.08 4.48
CA ARG A 78 -42.83 11.58 3.92
C ARG A 78 -41.66 11.52 4.89
N LEU A 79 -40.45 11.35 4.37
CA LEU A 79 -39.19 11.50 5.12
C LEU A 79 -38.95 13.00 5.40
N GLU A 80 -38.66 13.35 6.65
CA GLU A 80 -38.24 14.69 7.03
C GLU A 80 -36.70 14.79 7.14
N ARG A 81 -36.08 13.75 7.73
CA ARG A 81 -34.64 13.69 7.91
C ARG A 81 -34.17 12.25 7.98
N VAL A 82 -33.09 11.95 7.30
CA VAL A 82 -32.33 10.71 7.46
C VAL A 82 -30.87 11.09 7.68
N ARG A 83 -30.24 10.53 8.71
CA ARG A 83 -28.84 10.69 9.00
C ARG A 83 -28.22 9.31 9.15
N MET A 84 -27.27 9.00 8.32
CA MET A 84 -26.49 7.78 8.39
C MET A 84 -25.08 8.09 8.85
N MET A 85 -24.62 7.37 9.88
CA MET A 85 -23.27 7.50 10.39
C MET A 85 -22.56 6.17 10.22
N LYS A 86 -21.29 6.23 9.86
CA LYS A 86 -20.36 5.12 9.88
C LYS A 86 -19.40 5.31 11.05
N THR A 87 -19.13 4.28 11.81
CA THR A 87 -18.13 4.26 12.87
C THR A 87 -17.08 3.18 12.59
N GLU A 88 -15.86 3.60 12.42
CA GLU A 88 -14.68 2.75 12.33
C GLU A 88 -13.66 3.23 13.38
N ASP A 89 -13.05 2.31 14.12
CA ASP A 89 -12.05 2.63 15.15
C ASP A 89 -12.48 3.78 16.10
N ALA A 90 -13.75 3.76 16.51
CA ALA A 90 -14.38 4.76 17.38
C ALA A 90 -14.46 6.19 16.80
N GLN A 91 -14.23 6.37 15.51
CA GLN A 91 -14.40 7.66 14.84
C GLN A 91 -15.70 7.66 13.99
N PRO A 92 -16.72 8.43 14.39
CA PRO A 92 -17.96 8.55 13.62
C PRO A 92 -17.79 9.51 12.44
N GLU A 93 -18.25 9.07 11.26
CA GLU A 93 -18.26 9.85 10.03
C GLU A 93 -19.66 9.83 9.42
N GLU A 94 -20.17 10.97 8.96
CA GLU A 94 -21.46 11.05 8.30
C GLU A 94 -21.39 10.53 6.88
N VAL A 95 -22.30 9.61 6.54
CA VAL A 95 -22.47 9.08 5.18
C VAL A 95 -23.51 9.92 4.46
N PRO A 96 -23.12 10.71 3.44
CA PRO A 96 -24.08 11.55 2.72
C PRO A 96 -25.08 10.71 1.94
N GLY A 97 -26.29 11.20 1.84
CA GLY A 97 -27.36 10.55 1.09
C GLY A 97 -28.42 11.54 0.61
N ARG A 98 -29.39 11.05 -0.14
CA ARG A 98 -30.43 11.89 -0.75
C ARG A 98 -31.80 11.31 -0.52
N ILE A 99 -32.76 12.19 -0.13
CA ILE A 99 -34.18 11.88 -0.15
C ILE A 99 -34.66 12.07 -1.59
N SER A 100 -35.47 11.14 -2.09
CA SER A 100 -36.13 11.20 -3.41
C SER A 100 -37.08 12.41 -3.52
N ALA A 101 -37.39 12.84 -4.73
CA ALA A 101 -38.22 14.00 -4.99
C ALA A 101 -39.64 13.85 -4.46
N ASP A 102 -40.15 12.63 -4.39
CA ASP A 102 -41.46 12.28 -3.78
C ASP A 102 -41.45 12.25 -2.25
N GLY A 103 -40.27 12.34 -1.65
CA GLY A 103 -40.06 12.30 -0.20
C GLY A 103 -40.24 10.91 0.42
N LEU A 104 -40.35 9.84 -0.38
CA LEU A 104 -40.69 8.50 0.12
C LEU A 104 -39.46 7.63 0.40
N THR A 105 -38.33 7.90 -0.24
CA THR A 105 -37.16 7.04 -0.17
C THR A 105 -35.88 7.86 0.08
N TRP A 106 -34.97 7.32 0.85
CA TRP A 106 -33.61 7.85 1.00
C TRP A 106 -32.61 6.75 0.66
N THR A 107 -31.54 7.12 -0.03
CA THR A 107 -30.39 6.25 -0.34
C THR A 107 -29.08 6.98 -0.12
N PRO A 108 -28.00 6.26 0.29
CA PRO A 108 -26.67 6.88 0.38
C PRO A 108 -26.15 7.28 -1.00
N SER A 109 -25.34 8.34 -1.04
CA SER A 109 -24.71 8.82 -2.28
C SER A 109 -23.51 7.95 -2.71
N ALA A 110 -22.85 7.27 -1.77
CA ALA A 110 -21.76 6.32 -2.05
C ALA A 110 -22.34 4.95 -2.41
N GLY A 111 -21.77 4.30 -3.44
CA GLY A 111 -22.28 3.04 -3.98
C GLY A 111 -21.91 1.79 -3.16
N SER A 112 -20.94 1.87 -2.24
CA SER A 112 -20.51 0.72 -1.44
C SER A 112 -20.32 1.08 0.03
N LEU A 113 -20.59 0.11 0.90
CA LEU A 113 -20.33 0.17 2.33
C LEU A 113 -18.89 -0.21 2.61
N GLN A 114 -18.29 0.44 3.58
CA GLN A 114 -16.99 0.03 4.09
C GLN A 114 -17.12 -1.22 4.96
N LEU A 115 -16.21 -2.17 4.82
CA LEU A 115 -16.19 -3.40 5.61
C LEU A 115 -15.68 -3.15 7.04
N ALA A 116 -16.04 -4.09 7.95
CA ALA A 116 -15.68 -4.04 9.37
C ALA A 116 -16.13 -2.75 10.09
N ALA A 117 -17.21 -2.14 9.66
CA ALA A 117 -17.75 -0.89 10.20
C ALA A 117 -19.12 -1.09 10.84
N LEU A 118 -19.43 -0.28 11.85
CA LEU A 118 -20.75 -0.11 12.42
C LEU A 118 -21.46 1.07 11.73
N TYR A 119 -22.67 0.84 11.27
CA TYR A 119 -23.52 1.87 10.71
C TYR A 119 -24.74 2.11 11.59
N THR A 120 -25.09 3.37 11.74
CA THR A 120 -26.34 3.81 12.38
C THR A 120 -27.14 4.65 11.42
N VAL A 121 -28.46 4.46 11.39
CA VAL A 121 -29.39 5.22 10.57
C VAL A 121 -30.48 5.79 11.45
N ASP A 122 -30.46 7.10 11.65
CA ASP A 122 -31.48 7.87 12.37
C ASP A 122 -32.45 8.47 11.38
N THR A 123 -33.70 8.12 11.49
CA THR A 123 -34.75 8.55 10.57
C THR A 123 -35.87 9.26 11.32
N VAL A 124 -36.32 10.38 10.78
CA VAL A 124 -37.57 11.07 11.19
C VAL A 124 -38.46 11.21 9.97
N ALA A 125 -39.69 10.82 10.12
CA ALA A 125 -40.69 10.85 9.06
C ALA A 125 -42.08 11.28 9.60
N LEU A 126 -42.92 11.80 8.73
CA LEU A 126 -44.37 11.90 8.97
C LEU A 126 -45.06 10.63 8.39
N ASP A 127 -45.95 10.03 9.15
CA ASP A 127 -46.76 8.93 8.63
C ASP A 127 -47.92 9.46 7.74
N GLY A 128 -48.70 8.56 7.14
CA GLY A 128 -49.83 8.91 6.28
C GLY A 128 -50.90 9.75 6.97
N HIS A 129 -50.89 9.87 8.30
CA HIS A 129 -51.78 10.69 9.10
C HIS A 129 -51.13 11.99 9.62
N GLY A 130 -49.92 12.32 9.15
CA GLY A 130 -49.18 13.51 9.55
C GLY A 130 -48.52 13.42 10.93
N ARG A 131 -48.49 12.28 11.57
CA ARG A 131 -47.83 12.07 12.88
C ARG A 131 -46.36 11.82 12.69
N ARG A 132 -45.54 12.49 13.50
CA ARG A 132 -44.08 12.33 13.47
C ARG A 132 -43.67 11.01 14.09
N GLN A 133 -42.88 10.24 13.35
CA GLN A 133 -42.28 8.97 13.74
C GLN A 133 -40.78 9.07 13.68
N ALA A 134 -40.07 8.43 14.61
CA ALA A 134 -38.63 8.33 14.60
C ALA A 134 -38.17 6.87 14.73
N ARG A 135 -37.17 6.48 13.96
CA ARG A 135 -36.55 5.15 14.03
C ARG A 135 -35.05 5.24 14.04
N HIS A 136 -34.43 4.55 14.99
CA HIS A 136 -33.01 4.29 15.04
C HIS A 136 -32.78 2.85 14.57
N THR A 137 -31.78 2.65 13.69
CA THR A 137 -31.41 1.35 13.15
C THR A 137 -29.91 1.23 13.15
N THR A 138 -29.40 0.07 13.54
CA THR A 138 -27.97 -0.24 13.52
C THR A 138 -27.72 -1.48 12.70
N PHE A 139 -26.58 -1.54 12.00
CA PHE A 139 -26.10 -2.77 11.37
C PHE A 139 -24.57 -2.77 11.27
N THR A 140 -23.98 -3.95 11.15
CA THR A 140 -22.54 -4.10 10.94
C THR A 140 -22.26 -4.76 9.60
N THR A 141 -21.20 -4.29 8.95
CA THR A 141 -20.72 -4.90 7.71
C THR A 141 -19.85 -6.12 7.99
N TYR A 142 -19.60 -6.90 6.93
CA TYR A 142 -18.75 -8.08 6.99
C TYR A 142 -17.37 -7.73 7.52
N VAL A 143 -16.86 -8.52 8.45
CA VAL A 143 -15.49 -8.42 8.98
C VAL A 143 -14.63 -9.45 8.26
N PRO A 144 -13.68 -9.04 7.39
CA PRO A 144 -12.81 -9.97 6.69
C PRO A 144 -11.95 -10.79 7.65
N GLU A 145 -11.87 -12.09 7.40
CA GLU A 145 -11.03 -13.00 8.16
C GLU A 145 -9.55 -12.77 7.88
N HIS A 146 -9.23 -12.49 6.61
CA HIS A 146 -7.88 -12.23 6.16
C HIS A 146 -7.77 -10.86 5.48
N ARG A 147 -6.64 -10.20 5.72
CA ARG A 147 -6.34 -8.88 5.14
C ARG A 147 -5.00 -8.89 4.45
N PHE A 148 -4.86 -8.07 3.39
CA PHE A 148 -3.59 -7.87 2.74
C PHE A 148 -3.16 -6.41 2.76
N ILE A 149 -1.83 -6.22 2.71
CA ILE A 149 -1.15 -4.95 2.53
C ILE A 149 -0.09 -5.08 1.44
N GLY A 150 0.19 -3.99 0.73
CA GLY A 150 1.30 -3.87 -0.20
C GLY A 150 2.42 -3.03 0.42
N TYR A 151 3.60 -3.65 0.62
CA TYR A 151 4.83 -2.93 0.89
C TYR A 151 5.34 -2.37 -0.42
N PHE A 152 5.56 -1.08 -0.49
CA PHE A 152 5.91 -0.43 -1.76
C PHE A 152 7.21 0.35 -1.68
N LYS A 153 7.84 0.47 -2.83
CA LYS A 153 8.98 1.36 -3.11
C LYS A 153 8.62 2.24 -4.30
N PRO A 154 9.16 3.46 -4.41
CA PRO A 154 10.06 4.13 -3.46
C PRO A 154 9.30 4.72 -2.26
N GLU A 155 10.04 5.20 -1.27
CA GLU A 155 9.48 5.87 -0.08
C GLU A 155 8.80 7.19 -0.44
N ASN A 156 7.80 7.56 0.37
CA ASN A 156 7.09 8.82 0.19
C ASN A 156 8.02 10.03 0.37
N ARG A 157 7.91 10.99 -0.55
CA ARG A 157 8.71 12.23 -0.60
C ARG A 157 10.19 12.01 -0.87
N SER A 158 10.58 10.84 -1.33
CA SER A 158 11.98 10.57 -1.71
C SER A 158 12.33 11.22 -3.05
N THR A 159 13.63 11.43 -3.27
CA THR A 159 14.22 11.72 -4.58
C THR A 159 14.94 10.48 -5.07
N VAL A 160 14.63 10.01 -6.28
CA VAL A 160 15.11 8.74 -6.83
C VAL A 160 15.78 8.93 -8.18
N GLY A 161 16.56 7.95 -8.61
CA GLY A 161 17.17 7.92 -9.95
C GLY A 161 16.14 7.63 -11.05
N VAL A 162 16.53 7.87 -12.29
CA VAL A 162 15.66 7.78 -13.48
C VAL A 162 15.15 6.36 -13.78
N GLY A 163 15.86 5.33 -13.30
CA GLY A 163 15.48 3.93 -13.48
C GLY A 163 14.50 3.39 -12.45
N MET A 164 13.99 4.23 -11.55
CA MET A 164 13.10 3.77 -10.49
C MET A 164 11.86 3.08 -11.03
N ILE A 165 11.58 1.90 -10.50
CA ILE A 165 10.34 1.13 -10.73
C ILE A 165 9.51 1.20 -9.45
N VAL A 166 8.24 1.58 -9.56
CA VAL A 166 7.31 1.51 -8.42
C VAL A 166 6.95 0.05 -8.21
N SER A 167 7.31 -0.51 -7.06
CA SER A 167 7.16 -1.94 -6.78
C SER A 167 6.32 -2.16 -5.53
N PHE A 168 5.33 -3.04 -5.64
CA PHE A 168 4.49 -3.52 -4.55
C PHE A 168 4.79 -4.98 -4.27
N ASN A 169 5.09 -5.32 -3.00
CA ASN A 169 5.17 -6.68 -2.51
C ASN A 169 4.02 -6.89 -1.52
N PHE A 170 3.07 -7.75 -1.86
CA PHE A 170 1.92 -8.03 -1.02
C PHE A 170 2.24 -9.13 -0.01
N ASN A 171 1.77 -8.97 1.23
CA ASN A 171 1.94 -9.99 2.27
C ASN A 171 1.06 -11.24 2.08
N GLN A 172 0.20 -11.25 1.07
CA GLN A 172 -0.68 -12.35 0.68
C GLN A 172 -0.60 -12.57 -0.83
N ALA A 173 -0.87 -13.81 -1.27
CA ALA A 173 -0.99 -14.10 -2.69
C ALA A 173 -2.24 -13.44 -3.29
N ILE A 174 -2.08 -12.74 -4.39
CA ILE A 174 -3.15 -12.04 -5.10
C ILE A 174 -3.69 -12.95 -6.21
N LYS A 175 -4.94 -13.37 -6.08
CA LYS A 175 -5.67 -14.15 -7.10
C LYS A 175 -6.42 -13.24 -8.06
N ASP A 176 -7.13 -12.24 -7.55
CA ASP A 176 -7.78 -11.22 -8.38
C ASP A 176 -6.81 -10.06 -8.63
N ARG A 177 -5.85 -10.30 -9.52
CA ARG A 177 -4.84 -9.32 -9.91
C ARG A 177 -5.45 -8.09 -10.56
N ALA A 178 -6.50 -8.28 -11.36
CA ALA A 178 -7.14 -7.18 -12.06
C ALA A 178 -7.82 -6.21 -11.10
N ALA A 179 -8.50 -6.70 -10.05
CA ALA A 179 -9.10 -5.86 -9.03
C ALA A 179 -8.04 -5.05 -8.27
N VAL A 180 -6.95 -5.70 -7.85
CA VAL A 180 -5.86 -5.04 -7.11
C VAL A 180 -5.11 -4.03 -8.00
N GLU A 181 -4.81 -4.37 -9.25
CA GLU A 181 -4.10 -3.47 -10.17
C GLU A 181 -4.92 -2.23 -10.51
N ARG A 182 -6.25 -2.37 -10.76
CA ARG A 182 -7.15 -1.21 -10.98
C ARG A 182 -7.26 -0.28 -9.79
N ALA A 183 -7.03 -0.77 -8.59
CA ALA A 183 -7.07 0.01 -7.35
C ALA A 183 -5.79 0.80 -7.08
N ILE A 184 -4.76 0.63 -7.92
CA ILE A 184 -3.50 1.38 -7.85
C ILE A 184 -3.37 2.23 -9.10
N ARG A 185 -3.35 3.55 -8.91
CA ARG A 185 -3.18 4.51 -10.01
C ARG A 185 -1.86 5.23 -9.86
N ILE A 186 -1.07 5.24 -10.93
CA ILE A 186 0.17 6.00 -11.00
C ILE A 186 0.02 7.12 -12.01
N THR A 187 0.31 8.34 -11.58
CA THR A 187 0.31 9.54 -12.42
C THR A 187 1.64 10.25 -12.32
N SER A 188 1.98 11.04 -13.34
CA SER A 188 3.23 11.80 -13.33
C SER A 188 3.06 13.18 -13.96
N GLN A 189 3.99 14.07 -13.61
CA GLN A 189 4.10 15.40 -14.21
C GLN A 189 5.56 15.65 -14.61
N PRO A 190 5.86 15.75 -15.93
CA PRO A 190 4.95 15.63 -17.08
C PRO A 190 4.32 14.22 -17.17
N PRO A 191 3.14 14.09 -17.80
CA PRO A 191 2.43 12.83 -17.88
C PRO A 191 3.15 11.85 -18.83
N VAL A 192 3.29 10.60 -18.39
CA VAL A 192 3.79 9.49 -19.20
C VAL A 192 2.90 8.26 -19.02
N ASP A 193 2.89 7.35 -20.02
CA ASP A 193 2.17 6.07 -19.91
C ASP A 193 2.95 5.12 -18.97
N VAL A 194 2.31 4.74 -17.88
CA VAL A 194 2.86 3.83 -16.86
C VAL A 194 2.03 2.56 -16.85
N ARG A 195 2.68 1.41 -16.94
CA ARG A 195 2.00 0.11 -16.97
C ARG A 195 2.51 -0.82 -15.89
N GLY A 196 1.58 -1.64 -15.39
CA GLY A 196 1.85 -2.69 -14.43
C GLY A 196 2.43 -3.95 -15.06
N HIS A 197 3.16 -4.74 -14.26
CA HIS A 197 3.63 -6.07 -14.58
C HIS A 197 3.66 -6.92 -13.31
N TRP A 198 2.99 -8.07 -13.34
CA TRP A 198 2.97 -9.01 -12.23
C TRP A 198 4.12 -9.98 -12.29
N PHE A 199 4.83 -10.12 -11.17
CA PHE A 199 5.82 -11.17 -10.95
C PHE A 199 5.35 -12.13 -9.84
N GLY A 200 5.50 -13.43 -10.09
CA GLY A 200 5.11 -14.44 -9.12
C GLY A 200 3.63 -14.31 -8.71
N LYS A 201 3.32 -14.49 -7.43
CA LYS A 201 1.95 -14.48 -6.89
C LYS A 201 1.57 -13.23 -6.09
N ASP A 202 2.56 -12.40 -5.74
CA ASP A 202 2.46 -11.37 -4.71
C ASP A 202 3.27 -10.09 -5.00
N ARG A 203 3.77 -9.91 -6.25
CA ARG A 203 4.50 -8.70 -6.62
C ARG A 203 3.91 -8.06 -7.88
N LEU A 204 3.70 -6.73 -7.80
CA LEU A 204 3.27 -5.89 -8.92
C LEU A 204 4.20 -4.68 -9.04
N ASP A 205 4.83 -4.56 -10.19
CA ASP A 205 5.74 -3.47 -10.51
C ASP A 205 5.14 -2.56 -11.59
N PHE A 206 5.45 -1.26 -11.53
CA PHE A 206 5.01 -0.28 -12.52
C PHE A 206 6.20 0.53 -13.03
N ARG A 207 6.27 0.71 -14.34
CA ARG A 207 7.24 1.60 -15.00
C ARG A 207 6.70 2.19 -16.30
N PRO A 208 7.26 3.31 -16.78
CA PRO A 208 7.04 3.76 -18.15
C PRO A 208 7.83 2.91 -19.16
N GLU A 209 7.66 3.18 -20.44
CA GLU A 209 8.41 2.51 -21.52
C GLU A 209 9.91 2.80 -21.45
N ARG A 210 10.28 4.05 -21.19
CA ARG A 210 11.65 4.54 -21.06
C ARG A 210 11.89 5.02 -19.64
N TYR A 211 13.14 5.22 -19.24
CA TYR A 211 13.47 5.83 -17.97
C TYR A 211 12.72 7.16 -17.76
N TRP A 212 12.43 7.46 -16.50
CA TRP A 212 11.80 8.71 -16.14
C TRP A 212 12.67 9.91 -16.55
N ALA A 213 12.06 10.98 -17.03
CA ALA A 213 12.77 12.24 -17.21
C ALA A 213 13.16 12.87 -15.88
N PRO A 214 14.36 13.46 -15.74
CA PRO A 214 14.73 14.22 -14.54
C PRO A 214 13.71 15.31 -14.21
N GLY A 215 13.43 15.48 -12.90
CA GLY A 215 12.46 16.45 -12.41
C GLY A 215 11.01 15.97 -12.44
N THR A 216 10.71 14.80 -12.99
CA THR A 216 9.36 14.24 -12.99
C THR A 216 8.86 14.03 -11.56
N LYS A 217 7.66 14.51 -11.28
CA LYS A 217 6.92 14.23 -10.04
C LYS A 217 5.97 13.08 -10.30
N VAL A 218 6.04 12.04 -9.48
CA VAL A 218 5.19 10.85 -9.59
C VAL A 218 4.32 10.74 -8.37
N THR A 219 3.03 10.49 -8.60
CA THR A 219 2.03 10.23 -7.56
C THR A 219 1.50 8.82 -7.71
N VAL A 220 1.39 8.13 -6.58
CA VAL A 220 0.86 6.77 -6.45
C VAL A 220 -0.35 6.83 -5.54
N ASP A 221 -1.53 6.66 -6.12
CA ASP A 221 -2.80 6.59 -5.41
C ASP A 221 -3.16 5.11 -5.19
N MET A 222 -3.28 4.71 -3.95
CA MET A 222 -3.63 3.35 -3.53
C MET A 222 -5.02 3.37 -2.90
N HIS A 223 -5.99 2.74 -3.54
CA HIS A 223 -7.37 2.54 -3.05
C HIS A 223 -7.62 1.05 -2.84
N LEU A 224 -6.75 0.42 -2.04
CA LEU A 224 -6.80 -1.03 -1.78
C LEU A 224 -7.79 -1.41 -0.68
N ARG A 225 -8.31 -0.44 0.08
CA ARG A 225 -9.27 -0.71 1.16
C ARG A 225 -10.50 -1.44 0.60
N ASP A 226 -10.82 -2.56 1.22
CA ASP A 226 -11.95 -3.44 0.87
C ASP A 226 -11.88 -4.09 -0.53
N VAL A 227 -10.79 -3.90 -1.26
CA VAL A 227 -10.54 -4.61 -2.53
C VAL A 227 -10.31 -6.09 -2.26
N VAL A 228 -11.00 -6.94 -3.01
CA VAL A 228 -10.86 -8.41 -2.92
C VAL A 228 -9.61 -8.85 -3.67
N ALA A 229 -8.66 -9.45 -2.97
CA ALA A 229 -7.47 -10.05 -3.57
C ALA A 229 -7.64 -11.56 -3.82
N ALA A 230 -8.42 -12.21 -2.99
CA ALA A 230 -8.82 -13.63 -3.06
C ALA A 230 -10.09 -13.83 -2.22
N PRO A 231 -10.80 -14.95 -2.34
CA PRO A 231 -11.95 -15.23 -1.47
C PRO A 231 -11.59 -15.06 0.01
N GLY A 232 -12.30 -14.16 0.70
CA GLY A 232 -12.08 -13.84 2.12
C GLY A 232 -10.86 -12.96 2.42
N VAL A 233 -10.09 -12.52 1.43
CA VAL A 233 -8.87 -11.68 1.60
C VAL A 233 -9.12 -10.28 1.03
N TYR A 234 -9.06 -9.26 1.88
CA TYR A 234 -9.40 -7.88 1.54
C TYR A 234 -8.25 -6.93 1.89
N GLY A 235 -8.06 -5.90 1.07
CA GLY A 235 -7.08 -4.84 1.32
C GLY A 235 -7.52 -3.89 2.45
N ILE A 236 -6.53 -3.20 3.03
CA ILE A 236 -6.78 -2.23 4.11
C ILE A 236 -6.12 -0.86 3.87
N GLN A 237 -5.37 -0.71 2.78
CA GLN A 237 -4.65 0.53 2.52
C GLN A 237 -5.47 1.48 1.64
N ASP A 238 -5.55 2.73 2.07
CA ASP A 238 -6.09 3.83 1.29
C ASP A 238 -5.21 5.06 1.54
N LYS A 239 -4.33 5.39 0.60
CA LYS A 239 -3.39 6.49 0.73
C LYS A 239 -2.78 6.92 -0.60
N THR A 240 -2.36 8.18 -0.65
CA THR A 240 -1.56 8.76 -1.73
C THR A 240 -0.14 9.01 -1.25
N VAL A 241 0.82 8.62 -2.07
CA VAL A 241 2.25 8.89 -1.86
C VAL A 241 2.85 9.46 -3.12
N GLY A 242 3.96 10.19 -2.98
CA GLY A 242 4.64 10.78 -4.13
C GLY A 242 6.15 10.80 -3.97
N PHE A 243 6.85 10.86 -5.11
CA PHE A 243 8.29 10.99 -5.15
C PHE A 243 8.71 11.89 -6.32
N THR A 244 9.97 12.33 -6.31
CA THR A 244 10.54 13.14 -7.38
C THR A 244 11.69 12.37 -8.03
N VAL A 245 11.74 12.38 -9.35
CA VAL A 245 12.87 11.84 -10.11
C VAL A 245 13.99 12.88 -10.12
N GLY A 246 15.15 12.50 -9.63
CA GLY A 246 16.33 13.37 -9.59
C GLY A 246 17.05 13.46 -10.93
N ARG A 247 18.36 13.57 -10.87
CA ARG A 247 19.21 13.60 -12.04
C ARG A 247 19.24 12.27 -12.78
N ALA A 248 19.47 12.29 -14.10
CA ALA A 248 19.76 11.09 -14.86
C ALA A 248 21.22 10.65 -14.59
N GLN A 249 21.41 9.53 -13.91
CA GLN A 249 22.69 8.84 -13.84
C GLN A 249 22.53 7.40 -14.29
N GLU A 250 23.37 7.02 -15.23
CA GLU A 250 23.48 5.67 -15.77
C GLU A 250 24.95 5.25 -15.66
N SER A 251 25.18 4.04 -15.16
CA SER A 251 26.52 3.48 -15.03
C SER A 251 26.62 2.22 -15.88
N LEU A 252 27.67 2.13 -16.70
CA LEU A 252 27.97 0.96 -17.53
C LEU A 252 29.19 0.26 -16.96
N VAL A 253 29.02 -0.92 -16.44
CA VAL A 253 30.09 -1.83 -15.97
C VAL A 253 30.47 -2.75 -17.13
N ASP A 254 31.66 -2.60 -17.66
CA ASP A 254 32.24 -3.55 -18.59
C ASP A 254 33.17 -4.49 -17.81
N ALA A 255 32.71 -5.74 -17.65
CA ALA A 255 33.43 -6.72 -16.86
C ALA A 255 34.72 -7.22 -17.55
N GLU A 256 34.75 -7.25 -18.88
CA GLU A 256 35.94 -7.63 -19.63
C GLU A 256 37.02 -6.51 -19.63
N ALA A 257 36.57 -5.25 -19.80
CA ALA A 257 37.44 -4.09 -19.72
C ALA A 257 37.82 -3.72 -18.28
N HIS A 258 37.21 -4.31 -17.25
CA HIS A 258 37.42 -4.01 -15.83
C HIS A 258 37.18 -2.53 -15.48
N THR A 259 36.19 -1.89 -16.13
CA THR A 259 35.87 -0.48 -15.94
C THR A 259 34.37 -0.26 -15.68
N MET A 260 34.06 0.83 -15.01
CA MET A 260 32.71 1.36 -14.89
C MET A 260 32.68 2.82 -15.36
N GLU A 261 31.97 3.08 -16.44
CA GLU A 261 31.66 4.42 -16.90
C GLU A 261 30.42 4.95 -16.15
N VAL A 262 30.53 6.16 -15.62
CA VAL A 262 29.41 6.87 -14.99
C VAL A 262 29.02 8.03 -15.86
N ARG A 263 27.78 8.05 -16.35
CA ARG A 263 27.22 9.11 -17.19
C ARG A 263 26.11 9.87 -16.46
N ARG A 264 26.06 11.18 -16.66
CA ARG A 264 24.98 12.05 -16.17
C ARG A 264 24.42 12.88 -17.31
N GLY A 265 23.09 12.77 -17.51
CA GLY A 265 22.46 13.41 -18.66
C GLY A 265 23.06 12.99 -20.00
N GLY A 266 23.62 11.79 -20.11
CA GLY A 266 24.33 11.27 -21.27
C GLY A 266 25.85 11.59 -21.29
N GLU A 267 26.32 12.57 -20.55
CA GLU A 267 27.73 12.97 -20.52
C GLU A 267 28.56 12.05 -19.60
N LEU A 268 29.74 11.61 -20.08
CA LEU A 268 30.67 10.83 -19.28
C LEU A 268 31.29 11.72 -18.19
N VAL A 269 31.06 11.38 -16.92
CA VAL A 269 31.61 12.15 -15.79
C VAL A 269 32.76 11.47 -15.10
N SER A 270 32.87 10.14 -15.22
CA SER A 270 33.98 9.38 -14.67
C SER A 270 34.08 8.00 -15.28
N THR A 271 35.33 7.46 -15.35
CA THR A 271 35.61 6.05 -15.59
C THR A 271 36.36 5.51 -14.40
N LEU A 272 35.76 4.54 -13.71
CA LEU A 272 36.32 3.96 -12.49
C LEU A 272 36.83 2.55 -12.76
N PRO A 273 38.05 2.21 -12.31
CA PRO A 273 38.55 0.84 -12.37
C PRO A 273 37.81 -0.03 -11.37
N ILE A 274 37.36 -1.21 -11.81
CA ILE A 274 36.56 -2.15 -11.01
C ILE A 274 37.19 -3.55 -11.01
N SER A 275 36.63 -4.40 -10.11
CA SER A 275 36.80 -5.84 -10.14
C SER A 275 35.42 -6.50 -10.03
N ALA A 276 34.98 -7.14 -11.08
CA ALA A 276 33.71 -7.87 -11.14
C ALA A 276 33.85 -9.32 -10.65
N GLY A 277 32.81 -10.12 -10.88
CA GLY A 277 32.79 -11.55 -10.53
C GLY A 277 33.87 -12.34 -11.24
N SER A 278 34.54 -13.24 -10.50
CA SER A 278 35.55 -14.17 -11.03
C SER A 278 34.96 -15.10 -12.11
N PRO A 279 35.80 -15.76 -12.94
CA PRO A 279 35.28 -16.72 -13.93
C PRO A 279 34.44 -17.85 -13.35
N LYS A 280 34.62 -18.18 -12.06
CA LYS A 280 33.82 -19.18 -11.34
C LYS A 280 32.47 -18.64 -10.88
N ASN A 281 32.40 -17.33 -10.57
CA ASN A 281 31.23 -16.65 -9.99
C ASN A 281 31.03 -15.34 -10.70
N THR A 282 30.56 -15.38 -11.95
CA THR A 282 30.39 -14.21 -12.82
C THR A 282 29.31 -13.26 -12.31
N THR A 283 29.41 -11.97 -12.66
CA THR A 283 28.39 -10.97 -12.38
C THR A 283 27.27 -11.07 -13.42
N TYR A 284 26.01 -11.03 -13.05
CA TYR A 284 24.91 -11.00 -14.02
C TYR A 284 25.05 -9.85 -15.02
N ASN A 285 24.83 -10.12 -16.30
CA ASN A 285 24.67 -9.09 -17.32
C ASN A 285 23.30 -8.43 -17.23
N GLY A 286 23.17 -7.23 -17.81
CA GLY A 286 21.92 -6.51 -18.00
C GLY A 286 21.72 -5.33 -17.05
N LYS A 287 20.52 -4.76 -17.12
CA LYS A 287 20.15 -3.52 -16.42
C LYS A 287 19.62 -3.86 -15.05
N MET A 288 20.26 -3.30 -14.05
CA MET A 288 19.89 -3.37 -12.64
C MET A 288 19.64 -1.97 -12.09
N VAL A 289 18.81 -1.86 -11.08
CA VAL A 289 18.49 -0.58 -10.45
C VAL A 289 18.94 -0.61 -9.00
N VAL A 290 19.53 0.48 -8.53
CA VAL A 290 19.93 0.63 -7.13
C VAL A 290 18.68 0.56 -6.24
N THR A 291 18.62 -0.43 -5.35
CA THR A 291 17.47 -0.69 -4.48
C THR A 291 17.68 -0.33 -3.02
N GLU A 292 18.93 -0.38 -2.55
CA GLU A 292 19.31 -0.11 -1.16
C GLU A 292 20.76 0.39 -1.14
N MET A 293 21.08 1.22 -0.15
CA MET A 293 22.42 1.77 0.06
C MET A 293 22.77 1.72 1.54
N TYR A 294 23.99 1.34 1.85
CA TYR A 294 24.51 1.21 3.20
C TYR A 294 25.91 1.81 3.28
N ASP A 295 26.16 2.72 4.21
CA ASP A 295 27.48 3.27 4.48
C ASP A 295 28.46 2.13 4.82
N VAL A 296 28.02 1.22 5.68
CA VAL A 296 28.73 -0.03 6.03
C VAL A 296 27.70 -1.14 6.25
N THR A 297 28.00 -2.34 5.74
CA THR A 297 27.15 -3.51 5.97
C THR A 297 27.96 -4.79 6.09
N ARG A 298 27.39 -5.82 6.70
CA ARG A 298 27.95 -7.17 6.68
C ARG A 298 27.53 -7.88 5.39
N MET A 299 28.49 -8.47 4.69
CA MET A 299 28.22 -9.37 3.57
C MET A 299 28.59 -10.79 3.96
N ASN A 300 27.58 -11.63 4.08
CA ASN A 300 27.72 -13.04 4.45
C ASN A 300 27.17 -13.92 3.32
N SER A 301 28.01 -14.75 2.75
CA SER A 301 27.69 -15.63 1.62
C SER A 301 26.57 -16.64 1.91
N GLN A 302 26.32 -16.98 3.16
CA GLN A 302 25.20 -17.85 3.55
C GLN A 302 23.85 -17.21 3.22
N THR A 303 23.75 -15.89 3.29
CA THR A 303 22.47 -15.16 3.01
C THR A 303 22.14 -15.09 1.53
N VAL A 304 23.09 -15.41 0.65
CA VAL A 304 22.96 -15.33 -0.81
C VAL A 304 23.29 -16.64 -1.53
N GLY A 305 23.36 -17.76 -0.77
CA GLY A 305 23.46 -19.10 -1.34
C GLY A 305 24.86 -19.60 -1.68
N PHE A 306 25.93 -18.89 -1.27
CA PHE A 306 27.33 -19.30 -1.51
C PHE A 306 27.95 -20.08 -0.33
N GLY A 307 27.13 -20.73 0.52
CA GLY A 307 27.58 -21.77 1.44
C GLY A 307 28.60 -21.40 2.53
N GLY A 308 28.87 -20.12 2.78
CA GLY A 308 29.85 -19.70 3.79
C GLY A 308 31.25 -19.43 3.25
N GLU A 309 31.43 -19.22 1.95
CA GLU A 309 32.72 -18.95 1.32
C GLU A 309 33.34 -17.60 1.77
N TYR A 310 32.51 -16.64 2.23
CA TYR A 310 32.96 -15.37 2.80
C TYR A 310 32.02 -14.86 3.88
N ASP A 311 32.58 -14.12 4.83
CA ASP A 311 31.84 -13.37 5.86
C ASP A 311 32.64 -12.11 6.22
N ILE A 312 32.26 -10.98 5.63
CA ILE A 312 32.94 -9.70 5.79
C ILE A 312 32.04 -8.76 6.59
N PRO A 313 32.38 -8.42 7.84
CA PRO A 313 31.46 -7.74 8.75
C PRO A 313 31.28 -6.24 8.47
N ASP A 314 32.22 -5.62 7.75
CA ASP A 314 32.35 -4.17 7.64
C ASP A 314 32.64 -3.69 6.21
N VAL A 315 31.85 -4.19 5.25
CA VAL A 315 31.93 -3.77 3.84
C VAL A 315 31.42 -2.34 3.69
N PRO A 316 32.29 -1.37 3.28
CA PRO A 316 31.89 0.01 3.13
C PRO A 316 31.18 0.27 1.80
N HIS A 317 30.38 1.35 1.73
CA HIS A 317 29.75 1.89 0.54
C HIS A 317 29.01 0.83 -0.30
N ALA A 318 28.18 0.04 0.36
CA ALA A 318 27.48 -1.07 -0.27
C ALA A 318 26.16 -0.62 -0.92
N ILE A 319 26.02 -0.88 -2.20
CA ILE A 319 24.89 -0.52 -3.06
C ILE A 319 24.28 -1.80 -3.61
N ARG A 320 23.07 -2.15 -3.16
CA ARG A 320 22.38 -3.37 -3.59
C ARG A 320 21.72 -3.19 -4.95
N LEU A 321 21.92 -4.15 -5.84
CA LEU A 321 21.35 -4.20 -7.17
C LEU A 321 20.30 -5.31 -7.33
N THR A 322 20.49 -6.46 -6.67
CA THR A 322 19.61 -7.62 -6.81
C THR A 322 19.19 -8.20 -5.48
N ASN A 323 18.06 -8.92 -5.48
CA ASN A 323 17.61 -9.68 -4.29
C ASN A 323 18.54 -10.86 -3.96
N THR A 324 19.20 -11.42 -4.99
CA THR A 324 20.14 -12.56 -4.83
C THR A 324 21.54 -12.14 -4.41
N GLY A 325 21.76 -10.84 -4.12
CA GLY A 325 22.99 -10.38 -3.46
C GLY A 325 24.08 -9.84 -4.38
N THR A 326 23.76 -9.37 -5.59
CA THR A 326 24.69 -8.56 -6.38
C THR A 326 24.75 -7.15 -5.84
N PHE A 327 25.95 -6.68 -5.49
CA PHE A 327 26.21 -5.33 -5.00
C PHE A 327 27.31 -4.65 -5.84
N LEU A 328 27.28 -3.31 -5.87
CA LEU A 328 28.52 -2.52 -5.95
C LEU A 328 28.97 -2.22 -4.52
N HIS A 329 30.25 -2.31 -4.21
CA HIS A 329 30.74 -2.04 -2.85
C HIS A 329 32.20 -1.62 -2.81
N GLY A 330 32.57 -0.94 -1.74
CA GLY A 330 33.95 -0.69 -1.40
C GLY A 330 34.68 -1.99 -1.06
N ASN A 331 35.86 -2.16 -1.64
CA ASN A 331 36.70 -3.31 -1.40
C ASN A 331 38.07 -2.83 -0.94
N TYR A 332 38.31 -2.90 0.37
CA TYR A 332 39.56 -2.48 1.01
C TYR A 332 40.58 -3.61 1.20
N TRP A 333 40.14 -4.87 1.02
CA TRP A 333 40.99 -6.06 1.27
C TRP A 333 41.70 -6.55 0.03
N ALA A 334 41.31 -6.16 -1.17
CA ALA A 334 42.02 -6.52 -2.39
C ALA A 334 43.19 -5.55 -2.66
N PRO A 335 44.30 -6.04 -3.24
CA PRO A 335 45.36 -5.18 -3.71
C PRO A 335 44.87 -4.13 -4.71
N SER A 336 45.42 -2.92 -4.70
CA SER A 336 45.02 -1.85 -5.64
C SER A 336 45.22 -2.25 -7.11
N SER A 337 46.17 -3.14 -7.40
CA SER A 337 46.42 -3.69 -8.74
C SER A 337 45.29 -4.61 -9.25
N THR A 338 44.37 -5.05 -8.40
CA THR A 338 43.19 -5.85 -8.82
C THR A 338 42.26 -5.02 -9.67
N PHE A 339 42.00 -3.78 -9.27
CA PHE A 339 41.02 -2.90 -9.93
C PHE A 339 41.57 -2.42 -11.29
N GLY A 340 40.77 -2.63 -12.34
CA GLY A 340 41.12 -2.36 -13.71
C GLY A 340 41.93 -3.46 -14.39
N ASN A 341 42.19 -4.60 -13.72
CA ASN A 341 43.02 -5.66 -14.27
C ASN A 341 42.48 -7.09 -14.10
N SER A 342 41.66 -7.36 -13.07
CA SER A 342 41.17 -8.71 -12.84
C SER A 342 39.86 -8.75 -12.09
N ASN A 343 39.06 -9.78 -12.39
CA ASN A 343 37.77 -10.07 -11.75
C ASN A 343 37.94 -11.17 -10.72
N THR A 344 37.68 -10.84 -9.44
CA THR A 344 38.04 -11.72 -8.31
C THR A 344 36.89 -11.95 -7.33
N SER A 345 35.73 -11.29 -7.52
CA SER A 345 34.62 -11.36 -6.57
C SER A 345 33.73 -12.61 -6.77
N HIS A 346 32.74 -12.77 -5.91
CA HIS A 346 31.69 -13.79 -6.00
C HIS A 346 30.42 -13.29 -6.71
N GLY A 347 30.58 -12.35 -7.66
CA GLY A 347 29.48 -11.81 -8.46
C GLY A 347 29.16 -10.33 -8.18
N CYS A 348 29.69 -9.73 -7.14
CA CYS A 348 29.60 -8.29 -6.90
C CYS A 348 30.59 -7.50 -7.78
N VAL A 349 30.39 -6.19 -7.87
CA VAL A 349 31.33 -5.25 -8.50
C VAL A 349 32.06 -4.48 -7.40
N GLY A 350 33.34 -4.78 -7.20
CA GLY A 350 34.20 -4.13 -6.21
C GLY A 350 34.83 -2.85 -6.79
N LEU A 351 34.79 -1.78 -6.03
CA LEU A 351 35.49 -0.52 -6.25
C LEU A 351 36.55 -0.36 -5.17
N ARG A 352 37.73 0.21 -5.49
CA ARG A 352 38.75 0.43 -4.50
C ARG A 352 38.25 1.33 -3.37
N ASP A 353 38.53 0.92 -2.13
CA ASP A 353 38.18 1.66 -0.92
C ASP A 353 39.24 1.47 0.17
N VAL A 354 38.99 2.07 1.33
CA VAL A 354 39.74 1.85 2.57
C VAL A 354 38.85 1.23 3.62
N LYS A 355 39.43 0.60 4.63
CA LYS A 355 38.64 0.05 5.74
C LYS A 355 37.89 1.17 6.44
N GLY A 356 36.56 0.98 6.64
CA GLY A 356 35.67 1.99 7.19
C GLY A 356 35.12 2.99 6.17
N GLY A 357 35.57 2.93 4.91
CA GLY A 357 35.14 3.83 3.83
C GLY A 357 35.78 5.22 3.86
N SER A 358 35.91 5.85 2.70
CA SER A 358 36.30 7.26 2.56
C SER A 358 35.68 7.84 1.29
N SER A 359 35.10 9.05 1.34
CA SER A 359 34.58 9.78 0.20
C SER A 359 35.62 10.09 -0.90
N ASP A 360 36.90 10.05 -0.56
CA ASP A 360 38.04 10.32 -1.50
C ASP A 360 38.43 9.07 -2.32
N THR A 361 37.81 7.92 -2.05
CA THR A 361 38.05 6.69 -2.81
C THR A 361 37.07 6.56 -4.00
N PRO A 362 37.40 5.74 -5.02
CA PRO A 362 36.45 5.45 -6.09
C PRO A 362 35.07 4.95 -5.61
N ALA A 363 35.04 4.09 -4.57
CA ALA A 363 33.80 3.58 -4.00
C ALA A 363 32.99 4.68 -3.31
N GLY A 364 33.62 5.48 -2.43
CA GLY A 364 32.97 6.58 -1.75
C GLY A 364 32.53 7.67 -2.71
N TRP A 365 33.37 8.04 -3.68
CA TRP A 365 33.00 9.01 -4.71
C TRP A 365 31.71 8.59 -5.46
N PHE A 366 31.58 7.30 -5.81
CA PHE A 366 30.41 6.77 -6.49
C PHE A 366 29.20 6.71 -5.55
N PHE A 367 29.38 6.22 -4.33
CA PHE A 367 28.34 6.09 -3.32
C PHE A 367 27.69 7.43 -2.99
N ASP A 368 28.47 8.46 -2.67
CA ASP A 368 27.99 9.81 -2.30
C ASP A 368 27.17 10.47 -3.43
N ARG A 369 27.33 9.98 -4.65
CA ARG A 369 26.71 10.53 -5.86
C ARG A 369 25.62 9.65 -6.44
N THR A 370 25.32 8.53 -5.81
CA THR A 370 24.29 7.56 -6.23
C THR A 370 22.96 7.85 -5.55
N LEU A 371 21.87 7.62 -6.26
CA LEU A 371 20.51 7.62 -5.71
C LEU A 371 19.91 6.21 -5.83
N ILE A 372 19.07 5.85 -4.87
CA ILE A 372 18.13 4.73 -5.06
C ILE A 372 17.34 5.01 -6.34
N GLY A 373 17.29 4.04 -7.25
CA GLY A 373 16.68 4.23 -8.56
C GLY A 373 17.65 4.57 -9.69
N ASP A 374 18.94 4.79 -9.43
CA ASP A 374 19.93 4.91 -10.49
C ASP A 374 20.12 3.57 -11.22
N VAL A 375 20.52 3.63 -12.49
CA VAL A 375 20.69 2.46 -13.34
C VAL A 375 22.17 2.05 -13.36
N VAL A 376 22.38 0.75 -13.23
CA VAL A 376 23.66 0.08 -13.44
C VAL A 376 23.46 -1.01 -14.47
N GLU A 377 24.08 -0.90 -15.63
CA GLU A 377 24.11 -1.93 -16.66
C GLU A 377 25.44 -2.65 -16.64
N VAL A 378 25.42 -3.97 -16.62
CA VAL A 378 26.63 -4.82 -16.70
C VAL A 378 26.65 -5.50 -18.04
N VAL A 379 27.79 -5.48 -18.69
CA VAL A 379 28.05 -6.12 -19.99
C VAL A 379 29.35 -6.95 -19.92
N ASN A 380 29.50 -7.85 -20.87
CA ASN A 380 30.74 -8.63 -21.11
C ASN A 380 31.23 -9.46 -19.90
N SER A 381 30.30 -9.86 -19.02
CA SER A 381 30.65 -10.68 -17.83
C SER A 381 30.62 -12.18 -18.10
N HIS A 382 30.19 -12.61 -19.30
CA HIS A 382 29.97 -14.01 -19.67
C HIS A 382 28.90 -14.74 -18.84
N ASP A 383 28.10 -14.02 -18.04
CA ASP A 383 26.97 -14.59 -17.33
C ASP A 383 25.66 -14.38 -18.14
N ARG A 384 24.61 -15.03 -17.67
CA ARG A 384 23.26 -14.78 -18.15
C ARG A 384 22.78 -13.36 -17.78
N GLN A 385 21.78 -12.91 -18.48
CA GLN A 385 21.08 -11.69 -18.10
C GLN A 385 20.35 -11.88 -16.77
N VAL A 386 20.41 -10.87 -15.90
CA VAL A 386 19.66 -10.82 -14.65
C VAL A 386 18.16 -11.00 -14.89
N ALA A 387 17.51 -11.83 -14.09
CA ALA A 387 16.07 -12.03 -14.20
C ALA A 387 15.30 -10.74 -13.90
N PRO A 388 14.23 -10.42 -14.63
CA PRO A 388 13.50 -9.17 -14.48
C PRO A 388 12.92 -8.91 -13.08
N ASP A 389 12.62 -9.98 -12.34
CA ASP A 389 12.10 -9.96 -10.97
C ASP A 389 13.19 -9.97 -9.90
N ASN A 390 14.46 -10.11 -10.28
CA ASN A 390 15.58 -10.10 -9.34
C ASN A 390 16.02 -8.65 -9.04
N GLY A 391 15.54 -8.09 -7.95
CA GLY A 391 15.60 -6.65 -7.66
C GLY A 391 14.60 -5.87 -8.50
N LEU A 392 14.97 -4.68 -8.95
CA LEU A 392 14.16 -3.84 -9.87
C LEU A 392 14.72 -3.93 -11.30
N SER A 393 14.94 -5.17 -11.78
CA SER A 393 15.57 -5.45 -13.08
C SER A 393 14.57 -5.55 -14.25
N GLY A 394 13.35 -5.08 -14.07
CA GLY A 394 12.28 -5.13 -15.06
C GLY A 394 12.58 -4.40 -16.39
N TRP A 395 13.63 -3.55 -16.43
CA TRP A 395 14.12 -2.89 -17.65
C TRP A 395 14.74 -3.86 -18.67
N ASN A 396 15.00 -5.10 -18.28
CA ASN A 396 15.46 -6.15 -19.19
C ASN A 396 14.32 -6.80 -20.01
N LEU A 397 13.06 -6.50 -19.69
CA LEU A 397 11.92 -6.84 -20.54
C LEU A 397 11.68 -5.74 -21.57
N ASP A 398 11.48 -6.11 -22.83
CA ASP A 398 10.94 -5.18 -23.81
C ASP A 398 9.53 -4.70 -23.41
N TRP A 399 9.11 -3.57 -23.99
CA TRP A 399 7.84 -2.93 -23.57
C TRP A 399 6.60 -3.78 -23.87
N ALA A 400 6.62 -4.57 -24.94
CA ALA A 400 5.51 -5.46 -25.28
C ALA A 400 5.37 -6.58 -24.23
N LYS A 401 6.48 -7.21 -23.85
CA LYS A 401 6.49 -8.23 -22.78
C LYS A 401 6.14 -7.64 -21.42
N TRP A 402 6.60 -6.40 -21.15
CA TRP A 402 6.21 -5.71 -19.92
C TRP A 402 4.71 -5.54 -19.82
N LYS A 403 4.08 -4.98 -20.85
CA LYS A 403 2.61 -4.79 -20.88
C LYS A 403 1.84 -6.10 -20.79
N ALA A 404 2.32 -7.15 -21.44
CA ALA A 404 1.68 -8.47 -21.37
C ALA A 404 1.62 -9.08 -19.97
N GLY A 405 2.38 -8.58 -19.02
CA GLY A 405 2.32 -9.00 -17.60
C GLY A 405 1.29 -8.24 -16.76
N SER A 406 0.60 -7.24 -17.31
CA SER A 406 -0.52 -6.55 -16.65
C SER A 406 -1.77 -7.44 -16.66
N ALA A 407 -2.59 -7.32 -15.63
CA ALA A 407 -3.88 -8.01 -15.51
C ALA A 407 -5.05 -7.17 -16.05
N ILE A 408 -4.79 -5.91 -16.50
CA ILE A 408 -5.81 -4.95 -16.94
C ILE A 408 -5.50 -4.37 -18.34
N SER A 409 -4.56 -4.95 -19.08
CA SER A 409 -4.17 -4.54 -20.44
C SER A 409 -5.22 -4.89 -21.47
#